data_cace63502bb35ff72050ccb4889d41f6
#
_entry.id   cace63502bb35ff72050ccb4889d41f6
#
_cell.length_a   1.000
_cell.length_b   1.000
_cell.length_c   1.000
_cell.angle_alpha   90.00
_cell.angle_beta   90.00
_cell.angle_gamma   90.00
#
_symmetry.space_group_name_H-M   'P 1'
#
loop_
_entity.id
_entity.type
_entity.pdbx_description
1 polymer ?
#
loop_
_entity_poly.entity_id
_entity_poly.type
_entity_poly.pdbx_seq_one_letter_code
_entity_poly.pdbx_strand_id
1 'polypeptide(L)'
;QNILAENLQPSPLALKLADSQSGNQVVLKQTDALEGITSPEGYVLSVNSDGVRIEALSGAGLFYGVQTLLQMAADAPEGMTAVTVKDEPRFEYRGIMLDVSRHFRSKEFVKRQIDLLSYYKINRLHLHLTDAAGWRIEIKKYPRLTQFAAWRPQAVWKDWWNGKREYCEETDPRAQGGYYTQDDIRELVAYAQKHYVTIIPEIEMPSHSEEVLTAYPELSCTHVPYK
;
A
#
# COMPACT_ATOMS: atom_id res chain seq x y z
N GLN A 1 13.93 -2.12 -14.84
CA GLN A 1 15.27 -1.82 -14.30
C GLN A 1 15.27 -0.57 -13.42
N ASN A 2 14.67 0.55 -13.85
CA ASN A 2 14.66 1.80 -13.06
C ASN A 2 13.86 1.68 -11.75
N ILE A 3 12.76 0.91 -11.72
CA ILE A 3 11.91 0.75 -10.54
C ILE A 3 12.67 0.07 -9.38
N LEU A 4 13.51 -0.91 -9.68
CA LEU A 4 14.32 -1.59 -8.66
C LEU A 4 15.39 -0.67 -8.09
N ALA A 5 16.00 0.18 -8.93
CA ALA A 5 17.00 1.15 -8.48
C ALA A 5 16.39 2.28 -7.62
N GLU A 6 15.17 2.75 -7.93
CA GLU A 6 14.46 3.75 -7.13
C GLU A 6 14.07 3.22 -5.75
N ASN A 7 13.68 1.93 -5.64
CA ASN A 7 13.31 1.30 -4.37
C ASN A 7 14.51 0.94 -3.48
N LEU A 8 15.73 1.02 -4.00
CA LEU A 8 16.96 0.79 -3.26
C LEU A 8 17.51 2.05 -2.55
N GLN A 9 16.79 3.18 -2.60
CA GLN A 9 17.17 4.43 -1.93
C GLN A 9 16.25 4.74 -0.71
N PRO A 10 16.79 5.05 0.48
CA PRO A 10 18.21 5.04 0.86
C PRO A 10 18.63 3.64 1.35
N SER A 11 19.45 2.96 0.57
CA SER A 11 20.03 1.68 0.95
C SER A 11 21.45 1.89 1.47
N PRO A 12 21.92 1.12 2.47
CA PRO A 12 23.35 1.06 2.81
C PRO A 12 24.20 0.53 1.64
N LEU A 13 23.57 -0.10 0.64
CA LEU A 13 24.20 -0.52 -0.59
C LEU A 13 24.09 0.60 -1.63
N ALA A 14 25.20 1.26 -1.95
CA ALA A 14 25.29 2.19 -3.06
C ALA A 14 25.29 1.41 -4.39
N LEU A 15 24.10 1.02 -4.86
CA LEU A 15 23.94 0.28 -6.12
C LEU A 15 23.93 1.27 -7.30
N LYS A 16 24.81 1.03 -8.26
CA LYS A 16 24.81 1.72 -9.56
C LYS A 16 24.42 0.70 -10.63
N LEU A 17 23.51 1.09 -11.53
CA LEU A 17 23.30 0.35 -12.77
C LEU A 17 24.57 0.44 -13.61
N ALA A 18 25.16 -0.71 -13.94
CA ALA A 18 26.35 -0.79 -14.77
C ALA A 18 26.06 -1.64 -16.02
N ASP A 19 26.52 -1.15 -17.16
CA ASP A 19 26.40 -1.84 -18.45
C ASP A 19 27.53 -2.87 -18.69
N SER A 20 28.49 -2.98 -17.78
CA SER A 20 29.65 -3.90 -17.92
C SER A 20 29.87 -4.78 -16.70
N GLN A 21 30.27 -6.03 -16.94
CA GLN A 21 30.59 -7.01 -15.91
C GLN A 21 32.03 -6.78 -15.38
N SER A 22 32.14 -6.20 -14.21
CA SER A 22 33.40 -6.17 -13.45
C SER A 22 33.11 -6.25 -11.95
N GLY A 23 33.72 -7.15 -11.23
CA GLY A 23 33.66 -7.57 -9.82
C GLY A 23 32.66 -6.87 -8.87
N ASN A 24 32.17 -7.54 -7.87
CA ASN A 24 31.22 -7.05 -6.84
C ASN A 24 29.92 -6.48 -7.42
N GLN A 25 29.23 -7.25 -8.24
CA GLN A 25 27.96 -6.84 -8.87
C GLN A 25 26.74 -7.46 -8.17
N VAL A 26 25.60 -6.77 -8.30
CA VAL A 26 24.28 -7.36 -8.09
C VAL A 26 23.66 -7.65 -9.45
N VAL A 27 23.52 -8.92 -9.79
CA VAL A 27 22.92 -9.38 -11.05
C VAL A 27 21.49 -9.80 -10.83
N LEU A 28 20.56 -9.18 -11.53
CA LEU A 28 19.14 -9.55 -11.56
C LEU A 28 18.84 -10.27 -12.87
N LYS A 29 18.36 -11.52 -12.81
CA LYS A 29 18.09 -12.32 -14.00
C LYS A 29 16.70 -12.95 -13.91
N GLN A 30 15.84 -12.58 -14.87
CA GLN A 30 14.60 -13.32 -15.09
C GLN A 30 14.88 -14.53 -15.97
N THR A 31 14.26 -15.68 -15.63
CA THR A 31 14.41 -16.96 -16.31
C THR A 31 13.06 -17.65 -16.48
N ASP A 32 12.94 -18.52 -17.49
CA ASP A 32 11.69 -19.26 -17.74
C ASP A 32 11.52 -20.47 -16.83
N ALA A 33 12.60 -20.95 -16.22
CA ALA A 33 12.59 -22.07 -15.27
C ALA A 33 13.61 -21.85 -14.16
N LEU A 34 13.24 -22.24 -12.95
CA LEU A 34 14.09 -22.13 -11.76
C LEU A 34 13.86 -23.33 -10.85
N GLU A 35 14.91 -24.11 -10.59
CA GLU A 35 14.80 -25.40 -9.89
C GLU A 35 14.17 -25.22 -8.50
N GLY A 36 13.03 -25.94 -8.28
CA GLY A 36 12.25 -25.96 -7.04
C GLY A 36 11.62 -24.63 -6.66
N ILE A 37 11.41 -23.74 -7.62
CA ILE A 37 10.56 -22.55 -7.53
C ILE A 37 9.42 -22.72 -8.52
N THR A 38 8.19 -22.58 -8.03
CA THR A 38 6.97 -22.71 -8.82
C THR A 38 6.16 -21.43 -8.85
N SER A 39 6.30 -20.62 -7.80
CA SER A 39 5.60 -19.33 -7.70
C SER A 39 6.26 -18.26 -8.57
N PRO A 40 5.49 -17.44 -9.29
CA PRO A 40 6.03 -16.26 -9.98
C PRO A 40 6.66 -15.23 -9.03
N GLU A 41 6.33 -15.30 -7.75
CA GLU A 41 6.91 -14.45 -6.69
C GLU A 41 8.14 -15.09 -6.01
N GLY A 42 8.52 -16.32 -6.41
CA GLY A 42 9.68 -17.01 -5.87
C GLY A 42 10.99 -16.56 -6.53
N TYR A 43 12.11 -16.79 -5.83
CA TYR A 43 13.45 -16.41 -6.27
C TYR A 43 14.53 -17.29 -5.67
N VAL A 44 15.71 -17.25 -6.28
CA VAL A 44 16.97 -17.73 -5.72
C VAL A 44 17.92 -16.54 -5.61
N LEU A 45 18.37 -16.25 -4.40
CA LEU A 45 19.39 -15.23 -4.10
C LEU A 45 20.68 -15.94 -3.70
N SER A 46 21.78 -15.66 -4.40
CA SER A 46 23.12 -16.19 -4.12
C SER A 46 24.08 -15.04 -3.84
N VAL A 47 24.79 -15.15 -2.72
CA VAL A 47 25.88 -14.25 -2.33
C VAL A 47 27.16 -15.08 -2.28
N ASN A 48 28.21 -14.67 -2.99
CA ASN A 48 29.52 -15.34 -3.00
C ASN A 48 30.64 -14.32 -3.28
N SER A 49 31.88 -14.82 -3.46
CA SER A 49 33.05 -13.97 -3.80
C SER A 49 32.92 -13.18 -5.09
N ASP A 50 32.08 -13.62 -6.03
CA ASP A 50 31.90 -12.98 -7.34
C ASP A 50 30.82 -11.88 -7.31
N GLY A 51 30.07 -11.78 -6.18
CA GLY A 51 29.02 -10.81 -5.96
C GLY A 51 27.68 -11.42 -5.57
N VAL A 52 26.61 -10.74 -5.93
CA VAL A 52 25.24 -11.13 -5.63
C VAL A 52 24.48 -11.43 -6.93
N ARG A 53 23.74 -12.55 -6.95
CA ARG A 53 22.85 -12.92 -8.05
C ARG A 53 21.46 -13.21 -7.52
N ILE A 54 20.44 -12.61 -8.15
CA ILE A 54 19.04 -12.92 -7.89
C ILE A 54 18.42 -13.43 -9.19
N GLU A 55 17.88 -14.64 -9.17
CA GLU A 55 17.20 -15.28 -10.28
C GLU A 55 15.74 -15.53 -9.89
N ALA A 56 14.78 -15.23 -10.79
CA ALA A 56 13.36 -15.42 -10.55
C ALA A 56 12.58 -15.66 -11.85
N LEU A 57 11.36 -16.21 -11.73
CA LEU A 57 10.47 -16.46 -12.86
C LEU A 57 9.79 -15.17 -13.35
N SER A 58 9.73 -14.13 -12.52
CA SER A 58 9.07 -12.86 -12.85
C SER A 58 9.76 -11.65 -12.22
N GLY A 59 9.32 -10.45 -12.61
CA GLY A 59 9.73 -9.20 -11.97
C GLY A 59 9.35 -9.12 -10.47
N ALA A 60 8.23 -9.74 -10.06
CA ALA A 60 7.83 -9.80 -8.66
C ALA A 60 8.82 -10.63 -7.82
N GLY A 61 9.22 -11.78 -8.32
CA GLY A 61 10.24 -12.60 -7.65
C GLY A 61 11.58 -11.90 -7.54
N LEU A 62 12.04 -11.19 -8.59
CA LEU A 62 13.24 -10.35 -8.54
C LEU A 62 13.12 -9.26 -7.47
N PHE A 63 11.97 -8.58 -7.42
CA PHE A 63 11.69 -7.54 -6.43
C PHE A 63 11.78 -8.10 -4.99
N TYR A 64 11.15 -9.25 -4.72
CA TYR A 64 11.17 -9.87 -3.39
C TYR A 64 12.56 -10.42 -3.02
N GLY A 65 13.31 -10.90 -3.99
CA GLY A 65 14.73 -11.24 -3.79
C GLY A 65 15.56 -10.02 -3.39
N VAL A 66 15.30 -8.86 -3.98
CA VAL A 66 15.92 -7.59 -3.58
C VAL A 66 15.52 -7.19 -2.17
N GLN A 67 14.23 -7.34 -1.76
CA GLN A 67 13.83 -7.06 -0.38
C GLN A 67 14.59 -7.93 0.62
N THR A 68 14.81 -9.20 0.32
CA THR A 68 15.63 -10.09 1.16
C THR A 68 17.10 -9.63 1.21
N LEU A 69 17.67 -9.26 0.07
CA LEU A 69 19.04 -8.72 0.02
C LEU A 69 19.18 -7.46 0.90
N LEU A 70 18.20 -6.55 0.85
CA LEU A 70 18.20 -5.33 1.67
C LEU A 70 18.14 -5.64 3.18
N GLN A 71 17.31 -6.61 3.58
CA GLN A 71 17.23 -7.06 4.97
C GLN A 71 18.56 -7.69 5.43
N MET A 72 19.12 -8.58 4.63
CA MET A 72 20.43 -9.20 4.93
C MET A 72 21.54 -8.16 5.04
N ALA A 73 21.56 -7.15 4.16
CA ALA A 73 22.56 -6.09 4.20
C ALA A 73 22.41 -5.18 5.43
N ALA A 74 21.18 -4.93 5.88
CA ALA A 74 20.92 -4.17 7.10
C ALA A 74 21.38 -4.91 8.36
N ASP A 75 21.24 -6.25 8.39
CA ASP A 75 21.65 -7.10 9.51
C ASP A 75 23.16 -7.37 9.52
N ALA A 76 23.86 -7.18 8.41
CA ALA A 76 25.29 -7.45 8.26
C ALA A 76 26.07 -6.26 7.66
N PRO A 77 26.17 -5.11 8.39
CA PRO A 77 26.81 -3.91 7.89
C PRO A 77 28.31 -4.07 7.59
N GLU A 78 28.98 -5.00 8.26
CA GLU A 78 30.42 -5.30 8.05
C GLU A 78 30.68 -6.22 6.84
N GLY A 79 29.61 -6.74 6.23
CA GLY A 79 29.66 -7.61 5.07
C GLY A 79 28.87 -8.89 5.22
N MET A 80 28.35 -9.39 4.11
CA MET A 80 27.55 -10.61 4.06
C MET A 80 28.43 -11.84 3.87
N THR A 81 28.13 -12.93 4.57
CA THR A 81 28.73 -14.24 4.32
C THR A 81 28.15 -14.89 3.07
N ALA A 82 28.92 -15.77 2.42
CA ALA A 82 28.45 -16.54 1.27
C ALA A 82 27.22 -17.40 1.67
N VAL A 83 26.13 -17.24 0.93
CA VAL A 83 24.87 -17.93 1.21
C VAL A 83 24.03 -18.06 -0.06
N THR A 84 23.21 -19.11 -0.13
CA THR A 84 22.14 -19.23 -1.12
C THR A 84 20.80 -19.31 -0.39
N VAL A 85 19.90 -18.37 -0.72
CA VAL A 85 18.53 -18.33 -0.23
C VAL A 85 17.60 -18.72 -1.38
N LYS A 86 16.77 -19.74 -1.16
CA LYS A 86 15.73 -20.19 -2.07
C LYS A 86 14.41 -19.98 -1.35
N ASP A 87 13.55 -19.14 -1.89
CA ASP A 87 12.33 -18.70 -1.21
C ASP A 87 11.18 -18.50 -2.18
N GLU A 88 9.99 -18.91 -1.79
CA GLU A 88 8.74 -18.63 -2.46
C GLU A 88 7.59 -18.49 -1.45
N PRO A 89 6.55 -17.73 -1.75
CA PRO A 89 5.47 -17.50 -0.80
C PRO A 89 4.65 -18.78 -0.58
N ARG A 90 4.39 -19.09 0.69
CA ARG A 90 3.47 -20.18 1.08
C ARG A 90 2.01 -19.85 0.75
N PHE A 91 1.64 -18.54 0.78
CA PHE A 91 0.31 -18.04 0.47
C PHE A 91 0.41 -17.00 -0.64
N GLU A 92 -0.42 -17.15 -1.68
CA GLU A 92 -0.51 -16.19 -2.78
C GLU A 92 -1.12 -14.85 -2.34
N TYR A 93 -2.10 -14.88 -1.44
CA TYR A 93 -2.74 -13.71 -0.87
C TYR A 93 -2.14 -13.38 0.50
N ARG A 94 -1.45 -12.25 0.61
CA ARG A 94 -0.86 -11.74 1.84
C ARG A 94 -1.27 -10.29 1.99
N GLY A 95 -2.27 -10.02 2.82
CA GLY A 95 -2.92 -8.71 2.89
C GLY A 95 -3.01 -8.13 4.29
N ILE A 96 -3.08 -6.81 4.32
CA ILE A 96 -3.41 -6.02 5.52
C ILE A 96 -4.54 -5.06 5.14
N MET A 97 -5.50 -4.88 6.03
CA MET A 97 -6.54 -3.86 5.92
C MET A 97 -6.10 -2.59 6.65
N LEU A 98 -6.28 -1.44 6.00
CA LEU A 98 -6.09 -0.11 6.56
C LEU A 98 -7.43 0.63 6.55
N ASP A 99 -7.95 0.92 7.73
CA ASP A 99 -9.15 1.72 7.91
C ASP A 99 -8.80 3.22 7.91
N VAL A 100 -9.18 3.89 6.83
CA VAL A 100 -9.03 5.34 6.65
C VAL A 100 -10.35 6.09 6.87
N SER A 101 -11.46 5.36 7.05
CA SER A 101 -12.76 5.95 7.32
C SER A 101 -12.85 6.48 8.75
N ARG A 102 -12.58 5.64 9.76
CA ARG A 102 -12.65 6.06 11.15
C ARG A 102 -11.62 7.14 11.50
N HIS A 103 -10.45 7.07 10.87
CA HIS A 103 -9.40 8.10 10.96
C HIS A 103 -8.78 8.33 9.59
N PHE A 104 -9.06 9.47 8.99
CA PHE A 104 -8.45 9.83 7.71
C PHE A 104 -6.92 9.85 7.82
N ARG A 105 -6.26 9.28 6.82
CA ARG A 105 -4.80 9.27 6.68
C ARG A 105 -4.42 9.88 5.34
N SER A 106 -3.39 10.70 5.34
CA SER A 106 -2.94 11.34 4.10
C SER A 106 -2.42 10.31 3.09
N LYS A 107 -2.37 10.69 1.83
CA LYS A 107 -1.82 9.91 0.73
C LYS A 107 -0.37 9.48 1.01
N GLU A 108 0.43 10.36 1.58
CA GLU A 108 1.82 10.10 1.95
C GLU A 108 1.93 9.04 3.06
N PHE A 109 0.98 9.01 3.99
CA PHE A 109 0.91 7.94 4.98
C PHE A 109 0.61 6.60 4.31
N VAL A 110 -0.35 6.55 3.38
CA VAL A 110 -0.69 5.33 2.64
C VAL A 110 0.51 4.83 1.83
N LYS A 111 1.27 5.72 1.18
CA LYS A 111 2.51 5.36 0.47
C LYS A 111 3.53 4.72 1.42
N ARG A 112 3.76 5.29 2.60
CA ARG A 112 4.65 4.67 3.60
C ARG A 112 4.17 3.30 4.07
N GLN A 113 2.84 3.06 4.13
CA GLN A 113 2.33 1.71 4.39
C GLN A 113 2.65 0.76 3.24
N ILE A 114 2.51 1.20 1.98
CA ILE A 114 2.87 0.40 0.80
C ILE A 114 4.36 0.04 0.83
N ASP A 115 5.25 0.97 1.21
CA ASP A 115 6.69 0.70 1.36
C ASP A 115 6.94 -0.41 2.39
N LEU A 116 6.31 -0.31 3.57
CA LEU A 116 6.41 -1.34 4.61
C LEU A 116 5.86 -2.68 4.15
N LEU A 117 4.69 -2.70 3.49
CA LEU A 117 4.09 -3.91 2.98
C LEU A 117 5.03 -4.61 2.00
N SER A 118 5.59 -3.86 1.06
CA SER A 118 6.51 -4.38 0.06
C SER A 118 7.81 -4.93 0.69
N TYR A 119 8.36 -4.22 1.68
CA TYR A 119 9.54 -4.66 2.44
C TYR A 119 9.32 -6.01 3.11
N TYR A 120 8.11 -6.25 3.66
CA TYR A 120 7.72 -7.54 4.25
C TYR A 120 7.04 -8.50 3.26
N LYS A 121 7.12 -8.23 1.97
CA LYS A 121 6.56 -9.06 0.89
C LYS A 121 5.04 -9.29 1.01
N ILE A 122 4.33 -8.35 1.61
CA ILE A 122 2.86 -8.30 1.63
C ILE A 122 2.38 -7.71 0.31
N ASN A 123 1.49 -8.40 -0.40
CA ASN A 123 1.12 -8.04 -1.77
C ASN A 123 -0.31 -7.51 -1.93
N ARG A 124 -1.05 -7.29 -0.83
CA ARG A 124 -2.41 -6.73 -0.85
C ARG A 124 -2.58 -5.67 0.22
N LEU A 125 -3.04 -4.49 -0.17
CA LEU A 125 -3.52 -3.45 0.73
C LEU A 125 -5.03 -3.31 0.56
N HIS A 126 -5.78 -3.81 1.53
CA HIS A 126 -7.23 -3.62 1.62
C HIS A 126 -7.48 -2.24 2.23
N LEU A 127 -8.01 -1.32 1.44
CA LEU A 127 -8.22 0.06 1.83
C LEU A 127 -9.71 0.28 2.12
N HIS A 128 -10.07 0.33 3.41
CA HIS A 128 -11.42 0.56 3.89
C HIS A 128 -11.75 2.05 3.81
N LEU A 129 -12.40 2.44 2.70
CA LEU A 129 -12.56 3.85 2.29
C LEU A 129 -13.82 4.51 2.83
N THR A 130 -14.84 3.73 3.21
CA THR A 130 -16.14 4.27 3.60
C THR A 130 -16.68 3.54 4.82
N ASP A 131 -17.22 4.29 5.75
CA ASP A 131 -17.95 3.81 6.93
C ASP A 131 -18.63 5.02 7.58
N ALA A 132 -19.54 4.81 8.52
CA ALA A 132 -20.28 5.83 9.24
C ALA A 132 -19.47 7.07 9.65
N ALA A 133 -18.19 6.87 9.98
CA ALA A 133 -17.32 7.95 10.44
C ALA A 133 -16.77 8.87 9.35
N GLY A 134 -16.94 8.50 8.06
CA GLY A 134 -16.57 9.35 6.95
C GLY A 134 -16.36 8.63 5.63
N TRP A 135 -16.74 9.29 4.57
CA TRP A 135 -16.53 8.89 3.18
C TRP A 135 -15.20 9.41 2.66
N ARG A 136 -14.31 8.56 2.12
CA ARG A 136 -12.91 8.94 1.83
C ARG A 136 -12.51 8.91 0.35
N ILE A 137 -13.46 8.73 -0.57
CA ILE A 137 -13.16 8.68 -2.01
C ILE A 137 -14.06 9.64 -2.81
N GLU A 138 -13.46 10.44 -3.68
CA GLU A 138 -14.20 11.38 -4.53
C GLU A 138 -15.10 10.67 -5.53
N ILE A 139 -16.40 10.99 -5.49
CA ILE A 139 -17.39 10.61 -6.50
C ILE A 139 -17.95 11.89 -7.11
N LYS A 140 -17.47 12.29 -8.27
CA LYS A 140 -17.81 13.58 -8.91
C LYS A 140 -19.32 13.78 -9.12
N LYS A 141 -20.06 12.67 -9.35
CA LYS A 141 -21.52 12.69 -9.49
C LYS A 141 -22.24 12.98 -8.16
N TYR A 142 -21.60 12.71 -7.03
CA TYR A 142 -22.16 12.84 -5.69
C TYR A 142 -21.24 13.68 -4.80
N PRO A 143 -21.12 15.01 -5.05
CA PRO A 143 -20.12 15.86 -4.41
C PRO A 143 -20.27 15.97 -2.89
N ARG A 144 -21.49 15.86 -2.36
CA ARG A 144 -21.71 15.93 -0.90
C ARG A 144 -21.05 14.77 -0.13
N LEU A 145 -20.70 13.68 -0.78
CA LEU A 145 -19.93 12.59 -0.15
C LEU A 145 -18.55 13.09 0.33
N THR A 146 -17.95 14.05 -0.35
CA THR A 146 -16.64 14.60 0.02
C THR A 146 -16.70 16.02 0.61
N GLN A 147 -17.69 16.83 0.23
CA GLN A 147 -17.87 18.17 0.79
C GLN A 147 -18.46 18.16 2.20
N PHE A 148 -19.22 17.12 2.55
CA PHE A 148 -19.94 17.00 3.82
C PHE A 148 -19.64 15.68 4.54
N ALA A 149 -19.90 14.52 3.92
CA ALA A 149 -19.79 13.20 4.58
C ALA A 149 -18.34 12.78 4.90
N ALA A 150 -17.34 13.50 4.40
CA ALA A 150 -15.94 13.28 4.72
C ALA A 150 -15.49 14.03 6.00
N TRP A 151 -16.33 14.88 6.59
CA TRP A 151 -15.94 15.82 7.62
C TRP A 151 -16.82 15.72 8.85
N ARG A 152 -16.23 15.88 10.02
CA ARG A 152 -16.89 15.85 11.31
C ARG A 152 -16.19 16.80 12.30
N PRO A 153 -16.90 17.34 13.33
CA PRO A 153 -16.28 18.24 14.31
C PRO A 153 -15.29 17.55 15.26
N GLN A 154 -15.43 16.22 15.46
CA GLN A 154 -14.61 15.48 16.41
C GLN A 154 -13.45 14.77 15.69
N ALA A 155 -12.20 15.05 16.11
CA ALA A 155 -11.00 14.38 15.60
C ALA A 155 -10.97 12.89 15.96
N VAL A 156 -11.36 12.57 17.19
CA VAL A 156 -11.35 11.19 17.71
C VAL A 156 -12.66 10.49 17.37
N TRP A 157 -12.57 9.33 16.74
CA TRP A 157 -13.73 8.54 16.33
C TRP A 157 -14.63 8.16 17.52
N LYS A 158 -14.06 7.78 18.67
CA LYS A 158 -14.81 7.38 19.86
C LYS A 158 -15.67 8.52 20.42
N ASP A 159 -15.17 9.76 20.35
CA ASP A 159 -15.91 10.93 20.84
C ASP A 159 -17.07 11.27 19.89
N TRP A 160 -16.86 11.12 18.59
CA TRP A 160 -17.91 11.24 17.59
C TRP A 160 -18.98 10.16 17.77
N TRP A 161 -18.56 8.88 17.92
CA TRP A 161 -19.46 7.73 18.08
C TRP A 161 -20.34 7.82 19.33
N ASN A 162 -19.76 8.21 20.46
CA ASN A 162 -20.47 8.35 21.73
C ASN A 162 -21.22 9.68 21.86
N GLY A 163 -20.99 10.61 20.94
CA GLY A 163 -21.60 11.92 20.90
C GLY A 163 -22.86 11.97 20.02
N LYS A 164 -23.06 13.08 19.34
CA LYS A 164 -24.22 13.31 18.47
C LYS A 164 -24.04 12.75 17.06
N ARG A 165 -22.88 12.20 16.71
CA ARG A 165 -22.54 11.72 15.36
C ARG A 165 -22.75 12.75 14.26
N GLU A 166 -22.42 14.02 14.55
CA GLU A 166 -22.60 15.13 13.62
C GLU A 166 -21.55 15.08 12.50
N TYR A 167 -21.97 15.37 11.29
CA TYR A 167 -21.11 15.73 10.17
C TYR A 167 -21.12 17.25 9.98
N CYS A 168 -20.14 17.78 9.27
CA CYS A 168 -20.05 19.22 8.97
C CYS A 168 -19.57 19.43 7.54
N GLU A 169 -19.79 20.64 7.02
CA GLU A 169 -19.21 21.02 5.73
C GLU A 169 -17.68 21.13 5.85
N GLU A 170 -16.97 20.87 4.75
CA GLU A 170 -15.50 21.02 4.66
C GLU A 170 -15.03 22.41 5.13
N THR A 171 -15.87 23.43 4.91
CA THR A 171 -15.59 24.82 5.28
C THR A 171 -15.85 25.16 6.75
N ASP A 172 -16.40 24.23 7.55
CA ASP A 172 -16.58 24.44 8.99
C ASP A 172 -15.21 24.54 9.67
N PRO A 173 -14.93 25.58 10.47
CA PRO A 173 -13.62 25.75 11.13
C PRO A 173 -13.27 24.60 12.10
N ARG A 174 -14.26 23.77 12.49
CA ARG A 174 -14.06 22.59 13.33
C ARG A 174 -13.82 21.31 12.51
N ALA A 175 -13.94 21.38 11.18
CA ALA A 175 -13.91 20.20 10.31
C ALA A 175 -12.62 19.37 10.50
N GLN A 176 -12.79 18.10 10.82
CA GLN A 176 -11.74 17.10 10.92
C GLN A 176 -12.07 15.97 9.94
N GLY A 177 -11.14 15.63 9.08
CA GLY A 177 -11.37 14.59 8.07
C GLY A 177 -10.50 14.77 6.86
N GLY A 178 -11.04 14.39 5.71
CA GLY A 178 -10.40 14.46 4.42
C GLY A 178 -10.85 13.32 3.51
N TYR A 179 -10.43 13.36 2.29
CA TYR A 179 -10.73 12.35 1.29
C TYR A 179 -9.61 12.28 0.24
N TYR A 180 -9.63 11.24 -0.55
CA TYR A 180 -8.74 11.11 -1.71
C TYR A 180 -9.51 11.53 -2.96
N THR A 181 -8.91 12.39 -3.75
CA THR A 181 -9.39 12.69 -5.09
C THR A 181 -9.21 11.46 -5.99
N GLN A 182 -9.90 11.43 -7.13
CA GLN A 182 -9.67 10.34 -8.11
C GLN A 182 -8.22 10.30 -8.58
N ASP A 183 -7.55 11.46 -8.67
CA ASP A 183 -6.13 11.53 -9.05
C ASP A 183 -5.23 11.00 -7.94
N ASP A 184 -5.53 11.25 -6.67
CA ASP A 184 -4.82 10.64 -5.54
C ASP A 184 -4.91 9.12 -5.55
N ILE A 185 -6.10 8.58 -5.84
CA ILE A 185 -6.27 7.12 -5.95
C ILE A 185 -5.49 6.56 -7.14
N ARG A 186 -5.49 7.22 -8.30
CA ARG A 186 -4.68 6.80 -9.46
C ARG A 186 -3.18 6.79 -9.12
N GLU A 187 -2.72 7.81 -8.42
CA GLU A 187 -1.33 7.93 -7.97
C GLU A 187 -0.98 6.80 -6.98
N LEU A 188 -1.84 6.54 -5.99
CA LEU A 188 -1.65 5.45 -5.02
C LEU A 188 -1.60 4.08 -5.71
N VAL A 189 -2.50 3.83 -6.66
CA VAL A 189 -2.52 2.58 -7.43
C VAL A 189 -1.24 2.42 -8.25
N ALA A 190 -0.81 3.47 -8.95
CA ALA A 190 0.43 3.44 -9.73
C ALA A 190 1.67 3.27 -8.83
N TYR A 191 1.67 3.89 -7.66
CA TYR A 191 2.72 3.72 -6.65
C TYR A 191 2.77 2.28 -6.13
N ALA A 192 1.63 1.74 -5.69
CA ALA A 192 1.51 0.38 -5.18
C ALA A 192 1.93 -0.67 -6.22
N GLN A 193 1.57 -0.46 -7.50
CA GLN A 193 1.95 -1.35 -8.60
C GLN A 193 3.47 -1.45 -8.77
N LYS A 194 4.20 -0.36 -8.60
CA LYS A 194 5.67 -0.34 -8.61
C LYS A 194 6.29 -1.13 -7.46
N HIS A 195 5.55 -1.30 -6.36
CA HIS A 195 5.95 -2.03 -5.17
C HIS A 195 5.37 -3.46 -5.10
N TYR A 196 4.77 -3.93 -6.19
CA TYR A 196 4.09 -5.23 -6.27
C TYR A 196 3.00 -5.41 -5.19
N VAL A 197 2.35 -4.32 -4.81
CA VAL A 197 1.18 -4.29 -3.92
C VAL A 197 -0.06 -3.93 -4.73
N THR A 198 -1.11 -4.73 -4.58
CA THR A 198 -2.43 -4.44 -5.16
C THR A 198 -3.31 -3.77 -4.12
N ILE A 199 -3.87 -2.61 -4.43
CA ILE A 199 -4.88 -1.96 -3.60
C ILE A 199 -6.24 -2.59 -3.90
N ILE A 200 -6.94 -3.00 -2.84
CA ILE A 200 -8.31 -3.50 -2.89
C ILE A 200 -9.19 -2.45 -2.20
N PRO A 201 -9.95 -1.64 -2.95
CA PRO A 201 -10.84 -0.65 -2.37
C PRO A 201 -12.08 -1.32 -1.80
N GLU A 202 -12.48 -0.95 -0.61
CA GLU A 202 -13.73 -1.35 0.01
C GLU A 202 -14.68 -0.16 0.11
N ILE A 203 -15.89 -0.37 -0.38
CA ILE A 203 -17.01 0.58 -0.32
C ILE A 203 -18.17 -0.13 0.36
N GLU A 204 -18.58 0.35 1.52
CA GLU A 204 -19.65 -0.24 2.31
C GLU A 204 -21.03 0.15 1.81
N MET A 205 -21.90 -0.86 1.64
CA MET A 205 -23.34 -0.74 1.31
C MET A 205 -24.06 -2.07 1.56
N PRO A 206 -25.28 -2.04 2.12
CA PRO A 206 -26.04 -0.92 2.71
C PRO A 206 -25.68 -0.65 4.17
N SER A 207 -24.82 -1.47 4.78
CA SER A 207 -24.34 -1.29 6.15
C SER A 207 -23.26 -0.19 6.19
N HIS A 208 -23.04 0.36 7.39
CA HIS A 208 -22.01 1.38 7.62
C HIS A 208 -22.10 2.60 6.67
N SER A 209 -23.34 2.98 6.29
CA SER A 209 -23.62 4.02 5.28
C SER A 209 -24.32 5.25 5.86
N GLU A 210 -24.21 5.49 7.16
CA GLU A 210 -24.84 6.64 7.82
C GLU A 210 -24.39 7.98 7.23
N GLU A 211 -23.13 8.07 6.82
CA GLU A 211 -22.54 9.24 6.18
C GLU A 211 -23.20 9.52 4.82
N VAL A 212 -23.49 8.48 4.04
CA VAL A 212 -24.20 8.58 2.77
C VAL A 212 -25.64 9.00 2.99
N LEU A 213 -26.35 8.33 3.90
CA LEU A 213 -27.77 8.62 4.19
C LEU A 213 -27.97 9.98 4.86
N THR A 214 -26.94 10.54 5.48
CA THR A 214 -26.97 11.91 6.02
C THR A 214 -26.69 12.94 4.92
N ALA A 215 -25.77 12.65 4.00
CA ALA A 215 -25.46 13.53 2.87
C ALA A 215 -26.55 13.55 1.79
N TYR A 216 -27.25 12.43 1.60
CA TYR A 216 -28.30 12.17 0.61
C TYR A 216 -29.51 11.49 1.27
N PRO A 217 -30.32 12.23 2.05
CA PRO A 217 -31.43 11.65 2.81
C PRO A 217 -32.48 10.93 1.96
N GLU A 218 -32.60 11.34 0.70
CA GLU A 218 -33.52 10.70 -0.27
C GLU A 218 -33.21 9.22 -0.55
N LEU A 219 -31.99 8.75 -0.19
CA LEU A 219 -31.61 7.36 -0.30
C LEU A 219 -32.02 6.53 0.93
N SER A 220 -32.43 7.18 2.01
CA SER A 220 -32.94 6.48 3.21
C SER A 220 -34.41 6.14 3.08
N CYS A 221 -34.85 5.07 3.76
CA CYS A 221 -36.27 4.69 3.80
C CYS A 221 -37.17 5.74 4.44
N THR A 222 -36.62 6.61 5.27
CA THR A 222 -37.35 7.67 5.98
C THR A 222 -37.26 9.02 5.29
N HIS A 223 -36.42 9.17 4.29
CA HIS A 223 -36.13 10.42 3.58
C HIS A 223 -35.69 11.60 4.47
N VAL A 224 -35.15 11.27 5.64
CA VAL A 224 -34.53 12.24 6.56
C VAL A 224 -33.09 11.84 6.84
N PRO A 225 -32.20 12.81 7.21
CA PRO A 225 -30.83 12.48 7.59
C PRO A 225 -30.80 11.41 8.69
N TYR A 226 -29.89 10.47 8.54
CA TYR A 226 -29.67 9.44 9.55
C TYR A 226 -29.10 10.07 10.83
N LYS A 227 -29.60 9.68 11.99
CA LYS A 227 -29.17 10.17 13.31
C LYS A 227 -28.76 9.01 14.21
#